data_1317236434d39ec9b4c365c7a2ce6a89
#
_entry.id   1317236434d39ec9b4c365c7a2ce6a89
#
_cell.length_a   1.000
_cell.length_b   1.000
_cell.length_c   1.000
_cell.angle_alpha   90.00
_cell.angle_beta   90.00
_cell.angle_gamma   90.00
#
_symmetry.space_group_name_H-M   'P 1'
#
loop_
_entity.id
_entity.type
_entity.pdbx_description
1 polymer ?
#
loop_
_entity_poly.entity_id
_entity_poly.type
_entity_poly.pdbx_seq_one_letter_code
_entity_poly.pdbx_strand_id
1 'polypeptide(L)'
;MTPEEFTARYMPQFSEQQKAAVRETEGPVLLLAVPGSGKTTVLVTRLGYMALWRGIDPAHILAVTYTVAATRELRARFTARFPELAGQTPEFRTINGLSSKIIEACGRQRGPAFALQENAGELAALVGRIYQALNGDYPTDSTIREVRTAITYCKNMMLSADEIAAQDFSLPRFSELYTHYCAALREARQMDYDDQMAYALAILRKQPEILAEFQARYPYLCVDESQDTSRVQHAIIELLAKKTGNLFMVGDEDQSIYGFRAAYSEALLRFSSVWPGAKTLLLEDNYRSTPEILRLAGAFIEGNRDRYPKTIRATRAKGCRVRLAHAASRQAQYRYLLALAQVNNALAARADAVVRVVCGVPVYYKGVEK
;
A
#
# COMPACT_ATOMS: atom_id res chain seq x y z
N MET A 1 22.79 -4.67 22.38
CA MET A 1 22.60 -3.19 22.30
C MET A 1 21.49 -2.81 23.26
N THR A 2 21.67 -1.80 24.11
CA THR A 2 20.58 -1.31 24.99
C THR A 2 19.63 -0.39 24.24
N PRO A 3 18.41 -0.11 24.78
CA PRO A 3 17.47 0.85 24.18
C PRO A 3 18.07 2.26 24.04
N GLU A 4 18.89 2.67 25.03
CA GLU A 4 19.56 3.97 25.05
C GLU A 4 20.63 4.05 23.96
N GLU A 5 21.47 3.01 23.84
CA GLU A 5 22.45 2.89 22.76
C GLU A 5 21.80 2.91 21.39
N PHE A 6 20.70 2.15 21.20
CA PHE A 6 19.96 2.16 19.96
C PHE A 6 19.38 3.55 19.66
N THR A 7 18.80 4.20 20.67
CA THR A 7 18.22 5.54 20.51
C THR A 7 19.29 6.56 20.14
N ALA A 8 20.44 6.54 20.82
CA ALA A 8 21.54 7.46 20.53
C ALA A 8 22.10 7.26 19.11
N ARG A 9 22.22 6.01 18.68
CA ARG A 9 22.83 5.67 17.37
C ARG A 9 21.85 5.87 16.20
N TYR A 10 20.60 5.41 16.32
CA TYR A 10 19.67 5.33 15.19
C TYR A 10 18.52 6.33 15.22
N MET A 11 18.29 7.01 16.36
CA MET A 11 17.17 7.94 16.54
C MET A 11 17.59 9.33 17.10
N PRO A 12 18.81 9.85 16.80
CA PRO A 12 19.24 11.11 17.41
C PRO A 12 18.38 12.32 17.02
N GLN A 13 17.76 12.28 15.84
CA GLN A 13 16.92 13.35 15.30
C GLN A 13 15.42 13.01 15.30
N PHE A 14 15.02 11.89 15.89
CA PHE A 14 13.62 11.49 15.93
C PHE A 14 12.85 12.30 16.96
N SER A 15 11.63 12.72 16.58
CA SER A 15 10.68 13.28 17.54
C SER A 15 10.25 12.23 18.57
N GLU A 16 9.66 12.65 19.69
CA GLU A 16 9.17 11.71 20.70
C GLU A 16 8.05 10.81 20.13
N GLN A 17 7.20 11.33 19.23
CA GLN A 17 6.20 10.53 18.53
C GLN A 17 6.84 9.42 17.68
N GLN A 18 7.91 9.75 16.95
CA GLN A 18 8.64 8.76 16.15
C GLN A 18 9.34 7.72 17.03
N LYS A 19 9.97 8.14 18.13
CA LYS A 19 10.60 7.22 19.10
C LYS A 19 9.58 6.28 19.75
N ALA A 20 8.43 6.81 20.15
CA ALA A 20 7.34 6.00 20.70
C ALA A 20 6.87 4.92 19.72
N ALA A 21 6.67 5.28 18.44
CA ALA A 21 6.26 4.35 17.40
C ALA A 21 7.31 3.25 17.10
N VAL A 22 8.60 3.56 17.21
CA VAL A 22 9.68 2.57 17.08
C VAL A 22 9.69 1.60 18.26
N ARG A 23 9.51 2.10 19.49
CA ARG A 23 9.62 1.31 20.74
C ARG A 23 8.42 0.40 21.00
N GLU A 24 7.26 0.73 20.47
CA GLU A 24 6.04 -0.06 20.70
C GLU A 24 6.06 -1.32 19.83
N THR A 25 6.64 -2.42 20.32
CA THR A 25 6.91 -3.62 19.54
C THR A 25 5.87 -4.73 19.70
N GLU A 26 5.04 -4.69 20.71
CA GLU A 26 4.12 -5.76 21.06
C GLU A 26 2.65 -5.32 20.90
N GLY A 27 1.82 -6.28 20.54
CA GLY A 27 0.38 -6.10 20.35
C GLY A 27 -0.01 -5.36 19.07
N PRO A 28 -1.30 -5.11 18.87
CA PRO A 28 -1.79 -4.42 17.68
C PRO A 28 -1.57 -2.90 17.82
N VAL A 29 -0.89 -2.32 16.85
CA VAL A 29 -0.56 -0.89 16.80
C VAL A 29 -0.96 -0.30 15.47
N LEU A 30 -1.73 0.77 15.48
CA LEU A 30 -2.01 1.61 14.33
C LEU A 30 -1.19 2.90 14.43
N LEU A 31 -0.32 3.15 13.47
CA LEU A 31 0.42 4.39 13.32
C LEU A 31 -0.22 5.25 12.23
N LEU A 32 -0.95 6.27 12.63
CA LEU A 32 -1.51 7.27 11.73
C LEU A 32 -0.49 8.40 11.56
N ALA A 33 -0.10 8.63 10.32
CA ALA A 33 1.07 9.43 10.05
C ALA A 33 0.81 10.43 8.92
N VAL A 34 0.81 11.72 9.23
CA VAL A 34 0.61 12.78 8.23
C VAL A 34 1.65 12.70 7.11
N PRO A 35 1.34 13.25 5.91
CA PRO A 35 2.29 13.30 4.81
C PRO A 35 3.63 13.88 5.24
N GLY A 36 4.74 13.26 4.83
CA GLY A 36 6.08 13.78 5.14
C GLY A 36 6.53 13.68 6.60
N SER A 37 5.86 12.88 7.43
CA SER A 37 6.21 12.64 8.85
C SER A 37 7.31 11.60 9.06
N GLY A 38 7.80 10.97 7.99
CA GLY A 38 8.85 9.95 8.06
C GLY A 38 8.34 8.54 8.33
N LYS A 39 7.10 8.19 7.94
CA LYS A 39 6.49 6.84 8.06
C LYS A 39 7.48 5.71 7.79
N THR A 40 8.05 5.70 6.59
CA THR A 40 8.99 4.66 6.14
C THR A 40 10.25 4.60 7.00
N THR A 41 10.78 5.76 7.43
CA THR A 41 11.95 5.83 8.30
C THR A 41 11.65 5.23 9.68
N VAL A 42 10.48 5.52 10.23
CA VAL A 42 10.00 4.94 11.50
C VAL A 42 9.84 3.43 11.36
N LEU A 43 9.17 2.97 10.29
CA LEU A 43 8.97 1.54 10.03
C LEU A 43 10.31 0.80 9.94
N VAL A 44 11.23 1.26 9.09
CA VAL A 44 12.56 0.64 8.93
C VAL A 44 13.33 0.64 10.26
N THR A 45 13.29 1.73 11.03
CA THR A 45 13.99 1.83 12.30
C THR A 45 13.38 0.90 13.36
N ARG A 46 12.04 0.76 13.36
CA ARG A 46 11.34 -0.21 14.21
C ARG A 46 11.78 -1.65 13.94
N LEU A 47 11.91 -2.05 12.66
CA LEU A 47 12.38 -3.39 12.31
C LEU A 47 13.79 -3.67 12.85
N GLY A 48 14.70 -2.67 12.76
CA GLY A 48 16.03 -2.77 13.34
C GLY A 48 16.01 -2.79 14.87
N TYR A 49 15.12 -2.03 15.51
CA TYR A 49 14.94 -2.04 16.97
C TYR A 49 14.47 -3.40 17.49
N MET A 50 13.53 -4.03 16.78
CA MET A 50 13.07 -5.38 17.07
C MET A 50 14.21 -6.40 16.99
N ALA A 51 15.04 -6.32 15.97
CA ALA A 51 16.14 -7.25 15.76
C ALA A 51 17.30 -7.02 16.75
N LEU A 52 17.80 -5.78 16.85
CA LEU A 52 19.06 -5.48 17.56
C LEU A 52 18.88 -5.34 19.08
N TRP A 53 17.72 -4.87 19.53
CA TRP A 53 17.48 -4.72 20.96
C TRP A 53 16.57 -5.81 21.52
N ARG A 54 15.43 -6.09 20.88
CA ARG A 54 14.50 -7.12 21.35
C ARG A 54 15.01 -8.55 21.08
N GLY A 55 16.05 -8.70 20.26
CA GLY A 55 16.59 -10.00 19.89
C GLY A 55 15.63 -10.86 19.06
N ILE A 56 14.66 -10.22 18.38
CA ILE A 56 13.72 -10.92 17.49
C ILE A 56 14.46 -11.28 16.22
N ASP A 57 14.46 -12.57 15.87
CA ASP A 57 15.04 -13.02 14.61
C ASP A 57 14.33 -12.30 13.43
N PRO A 58 15.06 -11.58 12.57
CA PRO A 58 14.48 -10.92 11.42
C PRO A 58 13.65 -11.85 10.50
N ALA A 59 13.99 -13.14 10.45
CA ALA A 59 13.22 -14.13 9.68
C ALA A 59 11.76 -14.31 10.19
N HIS A 60 11.48 -13.92 11.42
CA HIS A 60 10.15 -13.92 12.03
C HIS A 60 9.36 -12.64 11.83
N ILE A 61 9.93 -11.67 11.13
CA ILE A 61 9.28 -10.39 10.85
C ILE A 61 8.88 -10.33 9.37
N LEU A 62 7.60 -10.15 9.09
CA LEU A 62 7.07 -9.90 7.76
C LEU A 62 6.67 -8.43 7.61
N ALA A 63 7.32 -7.74 6.69
CA ALA A 63 6.97 -6.38 6.29
C ALA A 63 6.27 -6.40 4.92
N VAL A 64 5.04 -5.95 4.90
CA VAL A 64 4.17 -5.97 3.72
C VAL A 64 3.99 -4.57 3.17
N THR A 65 4.09 -4.44 1.85
CA THR A 65 3.90 -3.18 1.12
C THR A 65 2.94 -3.38 -0.06
N TYR A 66 2.48 -2.26 -0.63
CA TYR A 66 1.56 -2.29 -1.76
C TYR A 66 2.23 -2.67 -3.09
N THR A 67 3.50 -2.29 -3.33
CA THR A 67 4.18 -2.51 -4.61
C THR A 67 5.51 -3.24 -4.47
N VAL A 68 5.93 -3.92 -5.54
CA VAL A 68 7.25 -4.54 -5.64
C VAL A 68 8.39 -3.51 -5.50
N ALA A 69 8.18 -2.30 -6.06
CA ALA A 69 9.15 -1.20 -5.93
C ALA A 69 9.34 -0.79 -4.47
N ALA A 70 8.23 -0.58 -3.72
CA ALA A 70 8.28 -0.27 -2.29
C ALA A 70 8.94 -1.38 -1.47
N THR A 71 8.69 -2.65 -1.83
CA THR A 71 9.33 -3.81 -1.19
C THR A 71 10.87 -3.75 -1.34
N ARG A 72 11.34 -3.45 -2.55
CA ARG A 72 12.79 -3.30 -2.84
C ARG A 72 13.39 -2.12 -2.10
N GLU A 73 12.68 -0.99 -2.09
CA GLU A 73 13.11 0.23 -1.39
C GLU A 73 13.21 0.01 0.13
N LEU A 74 12.20 -0.59 0.76
CA LEU A 74 12.24 -0.91 2.19
C LEU A 74 13.43 -1.82 2.53
N ARG A 75 13.65 -2.85 1.75
CA ARG A 75 14.79 -3.75 1.93
C ARG A 75 16.12 -3.00 1.80
N ALA A 76 16.29 -2.19 0.76
CA ALA A 76 17.50 -1.40 0.55
C ALA A 76 17.76 -0.42 1.70
N ARG A 77 16.71 0.28 2.17
CA ARG A 77 16.80 1.19 3.32
C ARG A 77 17.14 0.46 4.61
N PHE A 78 16.57 -0.73 4.83
CA PHE A 78 16.89 -1.55 6.00
C PHE A 78 18.35 -1.98 5.99
N THR A 79 18.84 -2.56 4.88
CA THR A 79 20.22 -3.02 4.74
C THR A 79 21.24 -1.88 4.87
N ALA A 80 20.95 -0.72 4.27
CA ALA A 80 21.83 0.44 4.38
C ALA A 80 21.89 1.01 5.81
N ARG A 81 20.77 0.95 6.55
CA ARG A 81 20.69 1.49 7.90
C ARG A 81 21.26 0.55 8.95
N PHE A 82 21.19 -0.76 8.74
CA PHE A 82 21.61 -1.81 9.68
C PHE A 82 22.59 -2.79 9.04
N PRO A 83 23.81 -2.34 8.71
CA PRO A 83 24.83 -3.21 8.07
C PRO A 83 25.24 -4.37 8.96
N GLU A 84 25.12 -4.26 10.29
CA GLU A 84 25.35 -5.33 11.24
C GLU A 84 24.38 -6.51 11.15
N LEU A 85 23.23 -6.31 10.49
CA LEU A 85 22.25 -7.36 10.17
C LEU A 85 22.42 -7.87 8.73
N ALA A 86 23.60 -7.70 8.13
CA ALA A 86 23.86 -8.18 6.79
C ALA A 86 23.62 -9.69 6.68
N GLY A 87 22.77 -10.09 5.72
CA GLY A 87 22.34 -11.49 5.54
C GLY A 87 21.18 -11.93 6.44
N GLN A 88 20.79 -11.12 7.44
CA GLN A 88 19.65 -11.38 8.33
C GLN A 88 18.64 -10.24 8.18
N THR A 89 17.76 -10.33 7.21
CA THR A 89 16.76 -9.28 6.95
C THR A 89 15.35 -9.79 7.18
N PRO A 90 14.44 -8.91 7.63
CA PRO A 90 13.01 -9.20 7.60
C PRO A 90 12.57 -9.66 6.21
N GLU A 91 11.50 -10.42 6.16
CA GLU A 91 10.90 -10.74 4.89
C GLU A 91 10.07 -9.56 4.40
N PHE A 92 10.47 -8.96 3.27
CA PHE A 92 9.77 -7.87 2.60
C PHE A 92 8.99 -8.41 1.41
N ARG A 93 7.65 -8.23 1.39
CA ARG A 93 6.77 -8.74 0.34
C ARG A 93 5.62 -7.80 0.03
N THR A 94 5.06 -7.98 -1.17
CA THR A 94 3.69 -7.53 -1.45
C THR A 94 2.69 -8.59 -0.96
N ILE A 95 1.42 -8.22 -0.78
CA ILE A 95 0.37 -9.18 -0.41
C ILE A 95 0.24 -10.27 -1.49
N ASN A 96 0.32 -9.91 -2.78
CA ASN A 96 0.28 -10.91 -3.86
C ASN A 96 1.46 -11.88 -3.77
N GLY A 97 2.68 -11.39 -3.47
CA GLY A 97 3.84 -12.25 -3.27
C GLY A 97 3.74 -13.14 -2.04
N LEU A 98 3.03 -12.71 -0.99
CA LEU A 98 2.68 -13.54 0.15
C LEU A 98 1.62 -14.58 -0.23
N SER A 99 0.61 -14.18 -0.98
CA SER A 99 -0.46 -15.05 -1.48
C SER A 99 0.10 -16.19 -2.35
N SER A 100 1.07 -15.89 -3.23
CA SER A 100 1.79 -16.92 -3.99
C SER A 100 2.42 -17.97 -3.08
N LYS A 101 3.13 -17.56 -2.03
CA LYS A 101 3.74 -18.49 -1.07
C LYS A 101 2.73 -19.37 -0.34
N ILE A 102 1.58 -18.80 0.02
CA ILE A 102 0.50 -19.56 0.67
C ILE A 102 -0.05 -20.62 -0.29
N ILE A 103 -0.27 -20.26 -1.56
CA ILE A 103 -0.73 -21.19 -2.59
C ILE A 103 0.31 -22.27 -2.86
N GLU A 104 1.58 -21.91 -2.97
CA GLU A 104 2.69 -22.86 -3.13
C GLU A 104 2.80 -23.86 -1.96
N ALA A 105 2.62 -23.38 -0.72
CA ALA A 105 2.60 -24.25 0.46
C ALA A 105 1.46 -25.29 0.38
N CYS A 106 0.27 -24.86 -0.02
CA CYS A 106 -0.86 -25.74 -0.29
C CYS A 106 -0.56 -26.72 -1.44
N GLY A 107 0.03 -26.24 -2.52
CA GLY A 107 0.38 -27.05 -3.70
C GLY A 107 1.37 -28.16 -3.40
N ARG A 108 2.33 -27.94 -2.50
CA ARG A 108 3.26 -29.00 -2.06
C ARG A 108 2.55 -30.17 -1.36
N GLN A 109 1.42 -29.92 -0.72
CA GLN A 109 0.67 -30.95 0.01
C GLN A 109 -0.41 -31.62 -0.85
N ARG A 110 -1.03 -30.89 -1.80
CA ARG A 110 -2.25 -31.31 -2.51
C ARG A 110 -2.16 -31.30 -4.03
N GLY A 111 -0.96 -31.01 -4.58
CA GLY A 111 -0.75 -30.84 -6.02
C GLY A 111 -1.00 -29.42 -6.53
N PRO A 112 -0.65 -29.15 -7.80
CA PRO A 112 -0.69 -27.81 -8.38
C PRO A 112 -2.12 -27.26 -8.42
N ALA A 113 -2.25 -26.03 -7.97
CA ALA A 113 -3.45 -25.24 -8.06
C ALA A 113 -3.66 -24.68 -9.50
N PHE A 114 -4.43 -23.61 -9.60
CA PHE A 114 -4.61 -22.84 -10.83
C PHE A 114 -3.32 -22.14 -11.23
N ALA A 115 -3.06 -22.02 -12.53
CA ALA A 115 -1.93 -21.24 -13.05
C ALA A 115 -2.24 -19.75 -13.00
N LEU A 116 -1.25 -18.92 -12.65
CA LEU A 116 -1.41 -17.47 -12.70
C LEU A 116 -1.34 -16.98 -14.16
N GLN A 117 -2.38 -16.28 -14.61
CA GLN A 117 -2.40 -15.60 -15.90
C GLN A 117 -1.85 -14.18 -15.74
N GLU A 118 -0.59 -13.99 -16.12
CA GLU A 118 0.12 -12.71 -15.98
C GLU A 118 -0.08 -11.79 -17.21
N ASN A 119 -0.49 -12.35 -18.36
CA ASN A 119 -0.64 -11.60 -19.60
C ASN A 119 -1.89 -10.72 -19.56
N ALA A 120 -1.69 -9.44 -19.27
CA ALA A 120 -2.75 -8.44 -19.24
C ALA A 120 -3.50 -8.30 -20.57
N GLY A 121 -2.85 -8.59 -21.71
CA GLY A 121 -3.47 -8.57 -23.04
C GLY A 121 -4.45 -9.72 -23.24
N GLU A 122 -4.11 -10.93 -22.78
CA GLU A 122 -5.00 -12.09 -22.83
C GLU A 122 -6.23 -11.91 -21.96
N LEU A 123 -6.07 -11.36 -20.75
CA LEU A 123 -7.18 -11.01 -19.86
C LEU A 123 -8.08 -9.93 -20.48
N ALA A 124 -7.50 -8.92 -21.15
CA ALA A 124 -8.26 -7.90 -21.87
C ALA A 124 -9.04 -8.50 -23.05
N ALA A 125 -8.40 -9.37 -23.83
CA ALA A 125 -9.05 -10.08 -24.94
C ALA A 125 -10.18 -10.99 -24.45
N LEU A 126 -10.02 -11.67 -23.32
CA LEU A 126 -11.08 -12.46 -22.69
C LEU A 126 -12.28 -11.59 -22.36
N VAL A 127 -12.07 -10.46 -21.69
CA VAL A 127 -13.13 -9.48 -21.39
C VAL A 127 -13.82 -9.01 -22.67
N GLY A 128 -13.05 -8.67 -23.71
CA GLY A 128 -13.60 -8.22 -25.00
C GLY A 128 -14.53 -9.26 -25.63
N ARG A 129 -14.11 -10.53 -25.68
CA ARG A 129 -14.94 -11.63 -26.21
C ARG A 129 -16.24 -11.84 -25.42
N ILE A 130 -16.15 -11.82 -24.09
CA ILE A 130 -17.34 -12.00 -23.23
C ILE A 130 -18.29 -10.81 -23.41
N TYR A 131 -17.78 -9.59 -23.44
CA TYR A 131 -18.57 -8.39 -23.64
C TYR A 131 -19.32 -8.44 -24.99
N GLN A 132 -18.60 -8.80 -26.07
CA GLN A 132 -19.18 -8.93 -27.41
C GLN A 132 -20.30 -10.01 -27.45
N ALA A 133 -20.06 -11.16 -26.83
CA ALA A 133 -21.04 -12.23 -26.78
C ALA A 133 -22.33 -11.81 -26.03
N LEU A 134 -22.20 -10.96 -25.03
CA LEU A 134 -23.35 -10.50 -24.23
C LEU A 134 -24.08 -9.31 -24.87
N ASN A 135 -23.35 -8.37 -25.47
CA ASN A 135 -23.92 -7.08 -25.90
C ASN A 135 -24.01 -6.92 -27.42
N GLY A 136 -23.42 -7.83 -28.22
CA GLY A 136 -23.45 -7.82 -29.69
C GLY A 136 -22.25 -7.11 -30.34
N ASP A 137 -21.78 -6.00 -29.73
CA ASP A 137 -20.69 -5.20 -30.25
C ASP A 137 -19.39 -5.40 -29.48
N TYR A 138 -18.24 -5.31 -30.16
CA TYR A 138 -16.95 -5.37 -29.51
C TYR A 138 -16.67 -4.07 -28.72
N PRO A 139 -16.24 -4.13 -27.45
CA PRO A 139 -16.06 -2.95 -26.62
C PRO A 139 -14.86 -2.11 -27.05
N THR A 140 -14.89 -0.81 -26.73
CA THR A 140 -13.71 0.05 -26.87
C THR A 140 -12.64 -0.30 -25.82
N ASP A 141 -11.40 0.13 -26.05
CA ASP A 141 -10.32 -0.03 -25.06
C ASP A 141 -10.65 0.65 -23.72
N SER A 142 -11.41 1.74 -23.74
CA SER A 142 -11.89 2.41 -22.52
C SER A 142 -12.84 1.50 -21.75
N THR A 143 -13.82 0.94 -22.44
CA THR A 143 -14.80 0.01 -21.85
C THR A 143 -14.12 -1.23 -21.28
N ILE A 144 -13.14 -1.81 -21.98
CA ILE A 144 -12.36 -2.95 -21.47
C ILE A 144 -11.65 -2.57 -20.15
N ARG A 145 -11.03 -1.38 -20.09
CA ARG A 145 -10.37 -0.91 -18.86
C ARG A 145 -11.36 -0.70 -17.73
N GLU A 146 -12.52 -0.12 -17.99
CA GLU A 146 -13.59 0.09 -17.02
C GLU A 146 -14.11 -1.23 -16.46
N VAL A 147 -14.40 -2.20 -17.35
CA VAL A 147 -14.82 -3.56 -16.95
C VAL A 147 -13.77 -4.23 -16.08
N ARG A 148 -12.49 -4.19 -16.46
CA ARG A 148 -11.41 -4.76 -15.67
C ARG A 148 -11.27 -4.09 -14.30
N THR A 149 -11.42 -2.78 -14.25
CA THR A 149 -11.41 -2.04 -12.98
C THR A 149 -12.57 -2.48 -12.07
N ALA A 150 -13.76 -2.65 -12.63
CA ALA A 150 -14.93 -3.13 -11.90
C ALA A 150 -14.75 -4.59 -11.41
N ILE A 151 -14.16 -5.47 -12.24
CA ILE A 151 -13.81 -6.85 -11.83
C ILE A 151 -12.84 -6.84 -10.65
N THR A 152 -11.75 -6.08 -10.76
CA THR A 152 -10.77 -5.90 -9.68
C THR A 152 -11.44 -5.39 -8.40
N TYR A 153 -12.32 -4.40 -8.52
CA TYR A 153 -13.06 -3.86 -7.38
C TYR A 153 -13.92 -4.94 -6.70
N CYS A 154 -14.73 -5.69 -7.46
CA CYS A 154 -15.58 -6.76 -6.91
C CYS A 154 -14.77 -7.83 -6.17
N LYS A 155 -13.68 -8.32 -6.78
CA LYS A 155 -12.83 -9.33 -6.17
C LYS A 155 -12.13 -8.82 -4.90
N ASN A 156 -11.55 -7.63 -4.95
CA ASN A 156 -10.82 -7.04 -3.83
C ASN A 156 -11.72 -6.62 -2.67
N MET A 157 -12.96 -6.21 -2.95
CA MET A 157 -13.99 -5.94 -1.94
C MET A 157 -14.72 -7.19 -1.48
N MET A 158 -14.42 -8.35 -2.10
CA MET A 158 -15.07 -9.65 -1.81
C MET A 158 -16.59 -9.57 -1.90
N LEU A 159 -17.11 -8.87 -2.92
CA LEU A 159 -18.55 -8.71 -3.10
C LEU A 159 -19.21 -10.05 -3.43
N SER A 160 -20.36 -10.30 -2.82
CA SER A 160 -21.25 -11.41 -3.18
C SER A 160 -21.93 -11.16 -4.51
N ALA A 161 -22.52 -12.19 -5.12
CA ALA A 161 -23.27 -12.05 -6.36
C ALA A 161 -24.43 -11.06 -6.25
N ASP A 162 -25.12 -11.04 -5.10
CA ASP A 162 -26.22 -10.13 -4.83
C ASP A 162 -25.75 -8.67 -4.70
N GLU A 163 -24.60 -8.44 -4.02
CA GLU A 163 -24.00 -7.12 -3.91
C GLU A 163 -23.53 -6.60 -5.28
N ILE A 164 -22.97 -7.47 -6.14
CA ILE A 164 -22.56 -7.10 -7.50
C ILE A 164 -23.80 -6.76 -8.36
N ALA A 165 -24.88 -7.53 -8.22
CA ALA A 165 -26.12 -7.28 -8.96
C ALA A 165 -26.84 -6.00 -8.50
N ALA A 166 -26.72 -5.63 -7.24
CA ALA A 166 -27.31 -4.44 -6.66
C ALA A 166 -26.53 -3.15 -6.95
N GLN A 167 -25.24 -3.27 -7.34
CA GLN A 167 -24.37 -2.11 -7.57
C GLN A 167 -24.45 -1.65 -9.03
N ASP A 168 -24.69 -0.35 -9.24
CA ASP A 168 -24.60 0.26 -10.57
C ASP A 168 -23.15 0.56 -10.95
N PHE A 169 -22.59 -0.24 -11.85
CA PHE A 169 -21.26 -0.02 -12.42
C PHE A 169 -21.29 0.84 -13.68
N SER A 170 -22.45 1.31 -14.13
CA SER A 170 -22.64 2.00 -15.41
C SER A 170 -22.11 1.20 -16.63
N LEU A 171 -22.09 -0.12 -16.52
CA LEU A 171 -21.62 -1.08 -17.51
C LEU A 171 -22.75 -2.06 -17.87
N PRO A 172 -23.13 -2.20 -19.14
CA PRO A 172 -24.23 -3.07 -19.54
C PRO A 172 -23.94 -4.53 -19.18
N ARG A 173 -24.91 -5.18 -18.53
CA ARG A 173 -24.88 -6.59 -18.13
C ARG A 173 -23.60 -7.01 -17.35
N PHE A 174 -23.06 -6.10 -16.53
CA PHE A 174 -21.79 -6.32 -15.83
C PHE A 174 -21.82 -7.57 -14.93
N SER A 175 -22.90 -7.82 -14.21
CA SER A 175 -23.00 -9.00 -13.32
C SER A 175 -22.88 -10.32 -14.08
N GLU A 176 -23.49 -10.42 -15.27
CA GLU A 176 -23.37 -11.58 -16.14
C GLU A 176 -21.92 -11.71 -16.69
N LEU A 177 -21.36 -10.57 -17.15
CA LEU A 177 -19.98 -10.53 -17.63
C LEU A 177 -18.99 -11.00 -16.57
N TYR A 178 -19.14 -10.51 -15.33
CA TYR A 178 -18.31 -10.93 -14.19
C TYR A 178 -18.40 -12.44 -13.95
N THR A 179 -19.62 -12.98 -13.97
CA THR A 179 -19.85 -14.43 -13.81
C THR A 179 -19.16 -15.24 -14.90
N HIS A 180 -19.33 -14.85 -16.17
CA HIS A 180 -18.69 -15.52 -17.31
C HIS A 180 -17.16 -15.41 -17.26
N TYR A 181 -16.61 -14.26 -16.85
CA TYR A 181 -15.17 -14.06 -16.68
C TYR A 181 -14.59 -15.01 -15.63
N CYS A 182 -15.20 -15.08 -14.48
CA CYS A 182 -14.76 -15.98 -13.42
C CYS A 182 -14.90 -17.48 -13.82
N ALA A 183 -15.96 -17.84 -14.55
CA ALA A 183 -16.16 -19.18 -15.07
C ALA A 183 -15.08 -19.55 -16.10
N ALA A 184 -14.80 -18.67 -17.06
CA ALA A 184 -13.79 -18.91 -18.08
C ALA A 184 -12.38 -19.13 -17.50
N LEU A 185 -11.97 -18.32 -16.49
CA LEU A 185 -10.69 -18.55 -15.81
C LEU A 185 -10.67 -19.88 -15.09
N ARG A 186 -11.77 -20.25 -14.43
CA ARG A 186 -11.89 -21.53 -13.69
C ARG A 186 -11.81 -22.73 -14.64
N GLU A 187 -12.51 -22.69 -15.79
CA GLU A 187 -12.48 -23.73 -16.81
C GLU A 187 -11.08 -23.90 -17.41
N ALA A 188 -10.39 -22.79 -17.65
CA ALA A 188 -9.00 -22.79 -18.11
C ALA A 188 -7.99 -23.20 -17.01
N ARG A 189 -8.42 -23.46 -15.78
CA ARG A 189 -7.57 -23.66 -14.59
C ARG A 189 -6.56 -22.52 -14.41
N GLN A 190 -7.02 -21.30 -14.64
CA GLN A 190 -6.26 -20.07 -14.49
C GLN A 190 -6.83 -19.21 -13.35
N MET A 191 -5.99 -18.31 -12.84
CA MET A 191 -6.36 -17.26 -11.90
C MET A 191 -5.66 -15.96 -12.31
N ASP A 192 -6.30 -14.82 -12.11
CA ASP A 192 -5.62 -13.52 -12.16
C ASP A 192 -5.00 -13.14 -10.79
N TYR A 193 -4.34 -11.98 -10.72
CA TYR A 193 -3.74 -11.51 -9.47
C TYR A 193 -4.75 -11.27 -8.33
N ASP A 194 -5.99 -10.92 -8.65
CA ASP A 194 -7.05 -10.72 -7.66
C ASP A 194 -7.57 -12.05 -7.14
N ASP A 195 -7.73 -13.05 -8.03
CA ASP A 195 -8.04 -14.43 -7.66
C ASP A 195 -6.95 -15.03 -6.76
N GLN A 196 -5.68 -14.72 -7.02
CA GLN A 196 -4.55 -15.22 -6.21
C GLN A 196 -4.72 -14.86 -4.73
N MET A 197 -5.14 -13.64 -4.42
CA MET A 197 -5.42 -13.21 -3.04
C MET A 197 -6.66 -13.93 -2.47
N ALA A 198 -7.72 -14.06 -3.25
CA ALA A 198 -8.93 -14.77 -2.83
C ALA A 198 -8.66 -16.26 -2.55
N TYR A 199 -7.84 -16.93 -3.38
CA TYR A 199 -7.42 -18.32 -3.15
C TYR A 199 -6.55 -18.46 -1.90
N ALA A 200 -5.58 -17.57 -1.70
CA ALA A 200 -4.75 -17.56 -0.50
C ALA A 200 -5.61 -17.40 0.77
N LEU A 201 -6.57 -16.49 0.76
CA LEU A 201 -7.53 -16.31 1.85
C LEU A 201 -8.36 -17.57 2.10
N ALA A 202 -8.86 -18.21 1.03
CA ALA A 202 -9.62 -19.45 1.13
C ALA A 202 -8.79 -20.60 1.70
N ILE A 203 -7.52 -20.71 1.32
CA ILE A 203 -6.57 -21.69 1.87
C ILE A 203 -6.38 -21.46 3.37
N LEU A 204 -6.07 -20.23 3.78
CA LEU A 204 -5.88 -19.89 5.20
C LEU A 204 -7.13 -20.18 6.06
N ARG A 205 -8.33 -19.99 5.50
CA ARG A 205 -9.59 -20.29 6.19
C ARG A 205 -9.90 -21.79 6.31
N LYS A 206 -9.53 -22.57 5.28
CA LYS A 206 -9.92 -24.00 5.16
C LYS A 206 -8.83 -24.98 5.59
N GLN A 207 -7.59 -24.52 5.76
CA GLN A 207 -6.43 -25.35 6.06
C GLN A 207 -5.69 -24.80 7.29
N PRO A 208 -6.11 -25.18 8.50
CA PRO A 208 -5.54 -24.69 9.75
C PRO A 208 -4.04 -24.96 9.88
N GLU A 209 -3.54 -26.05 9.29
CA GLU A 209 -2.13 -26.42 9.29
C GLU A 209 -1.27 -25.41 8.52
N ILE A 210 -1.74 -24.94 7.36
CA ILE A 210 -1.04 -23.89 6.58
C ILE A 210 -1.12 -22.56 7.32
N LEU A 211 -2.29 -22.21 7.86
CA LEU A 211 -2.41 -20.99 8.67
C LEU A 211 -1.44 -21.02 9.85
N ALA A 212 -1.35 -22.13 10.57
CA ALA A 212 -0.45 -22.30 11.72
C ALA A 212 1.04 -22.18 11.31
N GLU A 213 1.41 -22.75 10.15
CA GLU A 213 2.77 -22.63 9.59
C GLU A 213 3.14 -21.16 9.37
N PHE A 214 2.29 -20.37 8.70
CA PHE A 214 2.55 -18.96 8.42
C PHE A 214 2.50 -18.10 9.69
N GLN A 215 1.60 -18.38 10.62
CA GLN A 215 1.55 -17.69 11.93
C GLN A 215 2.79 -17.98 12.79
N ALA A 216 3.33 -19.19 12.73
CA ALA A 216 4.56 -19.54 13.44
C ALA A 216 5.79 -18.89 12.79
N ARG A 217 5.80 -18.83 11.46
CA ARG A 217 6.87 -18.23 10.68
C ARG A 217 6.94 -16.71 10.86
N TYR A 218 5.79 -16.02 10.91
CA TYR A 218 5.69 -14.57 10.97
C TYR A 218 4.87 -14.10 12.17
N PRO A 219 5.40 -14.26 13.39
CA PRO A 219 4.73 -13.76 14.59
C PRO A 219 4.62 -12.23 14.66
N TYR A 220 5.39 -11.50 13.85
CA TYR A 220 5.38 -10.04 13.77
C TYR A 220 5.07 -9.59 12.34
N LEU A 221 3.96 -8.87 12.18
CA LEU A 221 3.53 -8.32 10.90
C LEU A 221 3.61 -6.79 10.93
N CYS A 222 4.21 -6.21 9.89
CA CYS A 222 4.23 -4.78 9.65
C CYS A 222 3.62 -4.49 8.28
N VAL A 223 2.67 -3.58 8.19
CA VAL A 223 1.97 -3.20 6.95
C VAL A 223 2.19 -1.72 6.68
N ASP A 224 2.85 -1.41 5.57
CA ASP A 224 3.05 -0.03 5.10
C ASP A 224 1.96 0.38 4.12
N GLU A 225 1.66 1.68 4.05
CA GLU A 225 0.61 2.28 3.23
C GLU A 225 -0.75 1.56 3.37
N SER A 226 -1.11 1.27 4.61
CA SER A 226 -2.29 0.45 4.92
C SER A 226 -3.63 1.06 4.48
N GLN A 227 -3.68 2.37 4.19
CA GLN A 227 -4.85 3.02 3.60
C GLN A 227 -5.17 2.55 2.17
N ASP A 228 -4.19 1.99 1.47
CA ASP A 228 -4.35 1.51 0.09
C ASP A 228 -4.66 0.00 0.02
N THR A 229 -4.73 -0.65 1.18
CA THR A 229 -4.98 -2.09 1.31
C THR A 229 -6.46 -2.40 1.07
N SER A 230 -6.75 -3.43 0.28
CA SER A 230 -8.12 -3.86 -0.02
C SER A 230 -8.70 -4.77 1.07
N ARG A 231 -10.03 -5.00 1.01
CA ARG A 231 -10.73 -5.82 2.00
C ARG A 231 -10.21 -7.28 2.05
N VAL A 232 -9.91 -7.90 0.90
CA VAL A 232 -9.32 -9.25 0.85
C VAL A 232 -7.92 -9.27 1.48
N GLN A 233 -7.13 -8.22 1.25
CA GLN A 233 -5.79 -8.08 1.82
C GLN A 233 -5.84 -7.92 3.34
N HIS A 234 -6.73 -7.08 3.86
CA HIS A 234 -6.98 -6.98 5.30
C HIS A 234 -7.37 -8.32 5.91
N ALA A 235 -8.27 -9.06 5.27
CA ALA A 235 -8.68 -10.38 5.76
C ALA A 235 -7.52 -11.39 5.85
N ILE A 236 -6.57 -11.36 4.91
CA ILE A 236 -5.35 -12.17 4.97
C ILE A 236 -4.47 -11.74 6.15
N ILE A 237 -4.22 -10.42 6.29
CA ILE A 237 -3.40 -9.85 7.38
C ILE A 237 -4.01 -10.21 8.75
N GLU A 238 -5.31 -10.03 8.90
CA GLU A 238 -6.03 -10.33 10.15
C GLU A 238 -5.89 -11.80 10.57
N LEU A 239 -6.07 -12.74 9.62
CA LEU A 239 -5.90 -14.17 9.91
C LEU A 239 -4.47 -14.48 10.36
N LEU A 240 -3.47 -13.93 9.70
CA LEU A 240 -2.07 -14.18 10.04
C LEU A 240 -1.69 -13.57 11.40
N ALA A 241 -2.14 -12.35 11.69
CA ALA A 241 -1.83 -11.66 12.94
C ALA A 241 -2.63 -12.19 14.15
N LYS A 242 -3.75 -12.89 13.92
CA LYS A 242 -4.71 -13.26 14.97
C LYS A 242 -4.11 -14.05 16.14
N LYS A 243 -3.09 -14.85 15.90
CA LYS A 243 -2.49 -15.72 16.93
C LYS A 243 -1.67 -14.93 17.95
N THR A 244 -0.87 -13.98 17.48
CA THR A 244 0.08 -13.22 18.33
C THR A 244 -0.44 -11.84 18.68
N GLY A 245 -1.30 -11.26 17.84
CA GLY A 245 -1.72 -9.87 17.92
C GLY A 245 -0.64 -8.85 17.54
N ASN A 246 0.58 -9.28 17.21
CA ASN A 246 1.69 -8.38 16.89
C ASN A 246 1.57 -7.83 15.46
N LEU A 247 0.65 -6.91 15.29
CA LEU A 247 0.35 -6.23 14.03
C LEU A 247 0.67 -4.74 14.16
N PHE A 248 1.57 -4.26 13.31
CA PHE A 248 1.89 -2.85 13.19
C PHE A 248 1.43 -2.34 11.82
N MET A 249 0.37 -1.54 11.79
CA MET A 249 -0.15 -0.94 10.57
C MET A 249 0.24 0.54 10.51
N VAL A 250 0.79 0.95 9.38
CA VAL A 250 1.18 2.34 9.13
C VAL A 250 0.39 2.87 7.95
N GLY A 251 -0.26 4.01 8.13
CA GLY A 251 -1.04 4.61 7.06
C GLY A 251 -1.47 6.04 7.36
N ASP A 252 -2.18 6.60 6.41
CA ASP A 252 -2.81 7.91 6.49
C ASP A 252 -4.15 7.83 5.74
N GLU A 253 -5.25 7.78 6.44
CA GLU A 253 -6.58 7.69 5.82
C GLU A 253 -6.88 8.90 4.93
N ASP A 254 -6.27 10.05 5.21
CA ASP A 254 -6.39 11.26 4.38
C ASP A 254 -5.69 11.11 3.02
N GLN A 255 -4.79 10.13 2.85
CA GLN A 255 -4.11 9.81 1.60
C GLN A 255 -4.76 8.67 0.81
N SER A 256 -5.87 8.12 1.26
CA SER A 256 -6.60 7.06 0.56
C SER A 256 -7.29 7.60 -0.70
N ILE A 257 -6.59 7.60 -1.81
CA ILE A 257 -7.11 8.07 -3.13
C ILE A 257 -7.40 6.93 -4.10
N TYR A 258 -7.17 5.68 -3.69
CA TYR A 258 -7.34 4.49 -4.54
C TYR A 258 -8.64 3.73 -4.25
N GLY A 259 -9.69 4.40 -3.77
CA GLY A 259 -11.01 3.79 -3.57
C GLY A 259 -11.55 3.10 -4.82
N PHE A 260 -11.30 3.66 -6.02
CA PHE A 260 -11.64 3.05 -7.30
C PHE A 260 -10.87 1.75 -7.61
N ARG A 261 -9.80 1.46 -6.87
CA ARG A 261 -9.05 0.18 -6.88
C ARG A 261 -9.35 -0.69 -5.68
N ALA A 262 -10.49 -0.45 -5.01
CA ALA A 262 -10.91 -1.16 -3.80
C ALA A 262 -10.02 -0.94 -2.56
N ALA A 263 -9.33 0.21 -2.45
CA ALA A 263 -8.71 0.60 -1.20
C ALA A 263 -9.80 0.72 -0.12
N TYR A 264 -9.58 0.06 1.02
CA TYR A 264 -10.54 -0.06 2.12
C TYR A 264 -10.03 0.69 3.36
N SER A 265 -9.97 2.02 3.27
CA SER A 265 -9.49 2.89 4.34
C SER A 265 -10.32 2.81 5.63
N GLU A 266 -11.59 2.37 5.53
CA GLU A 266 -12.46 2.12 6.68
C GLU A 266 -11.85 1.13 7.68
N ALA A 267 -10.98 0.20 7.22
CA ALA A 267 -10.27 -0.70 8.10
C ALA A 267 -9.38 0.03 9.13
N LEU A 268 -8.79 1.17 8.74
CA LEU A 268 -8.02 2.00 9.68
C LEU A 268 -8.93 2.60 10.74
N LEU A 269 -10.08 3.13 10.33
CA LEU A 269 -11.05 3.73 11.26
C LEU A 269 -11.64 2.70 12.24
N ARG A 270 -11.76 1.45 11.81
CA ARG A 270 -12.26 0.34 12.62
C ARG A 270 -11.18 -0.44 13.36
N PHE A 271 -9.91 -0.07 13.25
CA PHE A 271 -8.80 -0.86 13.78
C PHE A 271 -8.96 -1.21 15.26
N SER A 272 -9.29 -0.24 16.11
CA SER A 272 -9.46 -0.46 17.56
C SER A 272 -10.68 -1.33 17.89
N SER A 273 -11.70 -1.37 17.02
CA SER A 273 -12.86 -2.26 17.22
C SER A 273 -12.58 -3.70 16.82
N VAL A 274 -11.70 -3.91 15.82
CA VAL A 274 -11.29 -5.24 15.37
C VAL A 274 -10.21 -5.84 16.29
N TRP A 275 -9.33 -4.99 16.82
CA TRP A 275 -8.21 -5.39 17.67
C TRP A 275 -8.36 -4.86 19.08
N PRO A 276 -8.94 -5.64 20.03
CA PRO A 276 -9.03 -5.23 21.43
C PRO A 276 -7.66 -4.94 22.05
N GLY A 277 -7.55 -3.81 22.74
CA GLY A 277 -6.27 -3.37 23.33
C GLY A 277 -5.31 -2.72 22.32
N ALA A 278 -5.76 -2.45 21.10
CA ALA A 278 -4.96 -1.76 20.09
C ALA A 278 -4.53 -0.36 20.57
N LYS A 279 -3.28 -0.01 20.24
CA LYS A 279 -2.74 1.34 20.47
C LYS A 279 -2.79 2.12 19.15
N THR A 280 -3.33 3.33 19.21
CA THR A 280 -3.24 4.28 18.10
C THR A 280 -2.19 5.33 18.42
N LEU A 281 -1.17 5.42 17.58
CA LEU A 281 -0.09 6.40 17.67
C LEU A 281 -0.19 7.39 16.52
N LEU A 282 0.25 8.61 16.73
CA LEU A 282 0.18 9.69 15.73
C LEU A 282 1.59 10.18 15.38
N LEU A 283 1.83 10.43 14.09
CA LEU A 283 2.97 11.24 13.63
C LEU A 283 2.39 12.50 12.96
N GLU A 284 2.49 13.62 13.66
CA GLU A 284 1.85 14.87 13.27
C GLU A 284 2.83 15.91 12.71
N ASP A 285 4.15 15.69 12.87
CA ASP A 285 5.18 16.60 12.40
C ASP A 285 5.51 16.32 10.93
N ASN A 286 5.31 17.33 10.07
CA ASN A 286 5.65 17.26 8.65
C ASN A 286 7.01 17.88 8.40
N TYR A 287 7.97 17.06 7.93
CA TYR A 287 9.34 17.44 7.58
C TYR A 287 9.54 17.78 6.10
N ARG A 288 8.50 17.64 5.28
CA ARG A 288 8.56 17.76 3.81
C ARG A 288 8.17 19.14 3.30
N SER A 289 7.05 19.65 3.78
CA SER A 289 6.36 20.79 3.19
C SER A 289 6.45 22.04 4.07
N THR A 290 6.34 23.21 3.44
CA THR A 290 6.30 24.49 4.15
C THR A 290 4.93 24.73 4.81
N PRO A 291 4.86 25.63 5.84
CA PRO A 291 3.58 25.95 6.50
C PRO A 291 2.48 26.42 5.54
N GLU A 292 2.85 27.15 4.47
CA GLU A 292 1.89 27.65 3.49
C GLU A 292 1.19 26.52 2.72
N ILE A 293 1.96 25.49 2.32
CA ILE A 293 1.42 24.31 1.64
C ILE A 293 0.53 23.53 2.58
N LEU A 294 1.00 23.28 3.83
CA LEU A 294 0.26 22.50 4.81
C LEU A 294 -1.04 23.17 5.22
N ARG A 295 -1.06 24.50 5.36
CA ARG A 295 -2.29 25.23 5.68
C ARG A 295 -3.33 25.07 4.58
N LEU A 296 -2.95 25.13 3.30
CA LEU A 296 -3.88 24.95 2.19
C LEU A 296 -4.37 23.51 2.10
N ALA A 297 -3.46 22.53 2.19
CA ALA A 297 -3.80 21.13 2.16
C ALA A 297 -4.66 20.72 3.37
N GLY A 298 -4.35 21.23 4.57
CA GLY A 298 -5.14 21.01 5.79
C GLY A 298 -6.56 21.52 5.64
N ALA A 299 -6.73 22.78 5.20
CA ALA A 299 -8.06 23.35 4.98
C ALA A 299 -8.88 22.56 3.93
N PHE A 300 -8.23 21.98 2.94
CA PHE A 300 -8.90 21.12 1.96
C PHE A 300 -9.37 19.80 2.58
N ILE A 301 -8.50 19.12 3.32
CA ILE A 301 -8.78 17.81 3.88
C ILE A 301 -9.75 17.86 5.08
N GLU A 302 -9.88 19.00 5.76
CA GLU A 302 -10.87 19.19 6.85
C GLU A 302 -12.32 19.01 6.37
N GLY A 303 -12.59 19.11 5.07
CA GLY A 303 -13.87 18.77 4.46
C GLY A 303 -14.22 17.28 4.53
N ASN A 304 -13.26 16.39 4.73
CA ASN A 304 -13.50 14.97 4.93
C ASN A 304 -13.97 14.73 6.37
N ARG A 305 -15.14 14.07 6.53
CA ARG A 305 -15.72 13.79 7.85
C ARG A 305 -15.24 12.44 8.43
N ASP A 306 -14.84 11.52 7.57
CA ASP A 306 -14.42 10.16 7.94
C ASP A 306 -12.90 10.11 8.11
N ARG A 307 -12.42 10.72 9.21
CA ARG A 307 -10.99 10.79 9.52
C ARG A 307 -10.73 10.81 11.02
N TYR A 308 -9.52 10.40 11.40
CA TYR A 308 -9.03 10.59 12.76
C TYR A 308 -8.71 12.08 13.02
N PRO A 309 -8.99 12.59 14.23
CA PRO A 309 -8.53 13.91 14.63
C PRO A 309 -7.01 13.91 14.76
N LYS A 310 -6.34 14.64 13.87
CA LYS A 310 -4.87 14.81 13.89
C LYS A 310 -4.50 16.21 13.44
N THR A 311 -3.41 16.74 14.00
CA THR A 311 -2.90 18.09 13.69
C THR A 311 -1.66 17.97 12.83
N ILE A 312 -1.63 18.65 11.68
CA ILE A 312 -0.44 18.68 10.83
C ILE A 312 0.43 19.86 11.24
N ARG A 313 1.61 19.60 11.79
CA ARG A 313 2.57 20.60 12.22
C ARG A 313 3.72 20.71 11.24
N ALA A 314 3.98 21.93 10.71
CA ALA A 314 5.13 22.16 9.86
C ALA A 314 6.41 22.31 10.71
N THR A 315 7.45 21.57 10.35
CA THR A 315 8.78 21.71 10.97
C THR A 315 9.71 22.59 10.15
N ARG A 316 9.38 22.82 8.86
CA ARG A 316 10.18 23.68 7.97
C ARG A 316 9.86 25.17 8.17
N ALA A 317 10.86 26.01 7.88
CA ALA A 317 10.68 27.45 7.83
C ALA A 317 9.64 27.86 6.78
N LYS A 318 9.10 29.08 6.93
CA LYS A 318 8.19 29.68 5.95
C LYS A 318 8.78 29.67 4.55
N GLY A 319 7.97 29.27 3.57
CA GLY A 319 8.29 29.26 2.16
C GLY A 319 7.58 30.36 1.37
N CYS A 320 7.50 30.16 0.07
CA CYS A 320 6.75 31.07 -0.80
C CYS A 320 5.24 30.89 -0.60
N ARG A 321 4.48 31.98 -0.78
CA ARG A 321 3.01 31.93 -0.85
C ARG A 321 2.56 30.97 -1.95
N VAL A 322 1.58 30.12 -1.64
CA VAL A 322 0.90 29.33 -2.66
C VAL A 322 0.17 30.27 -3.61
N ARG A 323 0.38 30.11 -4.91
CA ARG A 323 -0.29 30.88 -5.95
C ARG A 323 -1.29 30.02 -6.70
N LEU A 324 -2.50 30.52 -6.83
CA LEU A 324 -3.52 29.91 -7.68
C LEU A 324 -3.45 30.59 -9.06
N ALA A 325 -3.25 29.80 -10.10
CA ALA A 325 -3.34 30.27 -11.48
C ALA A 325 -4.61 29.69 -12.11
N HIS A 326 -5.46 30.57 -12.63
CA HIS A 326 -6.64 30.18 -13.37
C HIS A 326 -6.37 30.28 -14.87
N ALA A 327 -6.56 29.17 -15.60
CA ALA A 327 -6.44 29.14 -17.05
C ALA A 327 -7.83 29.17 -17.68
N ALA A 328 -8.07 30.13 -18.58
CA ALA A 328 -9.35 30.31 -19.26
C ALA A 328 -9.73 29.15 -20.20
N SER A 329 -8.76 28.31 -20.60
CA SER A 329 -8.97 27.15 -21.45
C SER A 329 -7.94 26.06 -21.19
N ARG A 330 -8.25 24.82 -21.60
CA ARG A 330 -7.29 23.69 -21.57
C ARG A 330 -5.99 24.03 -22.31
N GLN A 331 -6.08 24.75 -23.43
CA GLN A 331 -4.92 25.16 -24.22
C GLN A 331 -4.05 26.20 -23.50
N ALA A 332 -4.66 27.14 -22.76
CA ALA A 332 -3.94 28.09 -21.92
C ALA A 332 -3.24 27.39 -20.76
N GLN A 333 -3.89 26.39 -20.15
CA GLN A 333 -3.28 25.55 -19.11
C GLN A 333 -2.05 24.80 -19.64
N TYR A 334 -2.13 24.18 -20.83
CA TYR A 334 -1.00 23.51 -21.46
C TYR A 334 0.18 24.45 -21.73
N ARG A 335 -0.09 25.66 -22.24
CA ARG A 335 0.98 26.66 -22.47
C ARG A 335 1.68 27.05 -21.17
N TYR A 336 0.91 27.24 -20.09
CA TYR A 336 1.48 27.56 -18.77
C TYR A 336 2.37 26.41 -18.24
N LEU A 337 1.89 25.16 -18.33
CA LEU A 337 2.65 23.97 -17.90
C LEU A 337 3.92 23.78 -18.75
N LEU A 338 3.84 24.03 -20.06
CA LEU A 338 4.98 23.92 -20.96
C LEU A 338 6.05 24.98 -20.61
N ALA A 339 5.64 26.24 -20.39
CA ALA A 339 6.54 27.29 -19.96
C ALA A 339 7.22 26.99 -18.63
N LEU A 340 6.46 26.45 -17.65
CA LEU A 340 7.00 26.02 -16.36
C LEU A 340 8.02 24.87 -16.54
N ALA A 341 7.73 23.91 -17.41
CA ALA A 341 8.64 22.80 -17.71
C ALA A 341 9.94 23.31 -18.37
N GLN A 342 9.86 24.28 -19.27
CA GLN A 342 11.04 24.90 -19.90
C GLN A 342 11.92 25.62 -18.87
N VAL A 343 11.33 26.37 -17.95
CA VAL A 343 12.06 27.01 -16.84
C VAL A 343 12.74 25.97 -15.96
N ASN A 344 12.02 24.90 -15.59
CA ASN A 344 12.59 23.83 -14.78
C ASN A 344 13.74 23.12 -15.50
N ASN A 345 13.62 22.85 -16.81
CA ASN A 345 14.70 22.26 -17.59
C ASN A 345 15.92 23.19 -17.69
N ALA A 346 15.71 24.50 -17.87
CA ALA A 346 16.80 25.46 -17.89
C ALA A 346 17.52 25.59 -16.53
N LEU A 347 16.79 25.54 -15.43
CA LEU A 347 17.35 25.48 -14.08
C LEU A 347 18.11 24.16 -13.85
N ALA A 348 17.54 23.03 -14.25
CA ALA A 348 18.16 21.72 -14.14
C ALA A 348 19.48 21.62 -14.94
N ALA A 349 19.55 22.26 -16.11
CA ALA A 349 20.79 22.29 -16.91
C ALA A 349 21.94 23.04 -16.23
N ARG A 350 21.63 24.00 -15.36
CA ARG A 350 22.62 24.84 -14.63
C ARG A 350 22.92 24.35 -13.22
N ALA A 351 22.09 23.48 -12.69
CA ALA A 351 22.27 22.97 -11.33
C ALA A 351 23.32 21.87 -11.28
N ASP A 352 24.07 21.79 -10.17
CA ASP A 352 25.04 20.73 -9.92
C ASP A 352 24.36 19.41 -9.60
N ALA A 353 23.17 19.48 -8.97
CA ALA A 353 22.34 18.31 -8.67
C ALA A 353 20.87 18.58 -9.06
N VAL A 354 20.21 17.59 -9.63
CA VAL A 354 18.79 17.68 -10.01
C VAL A 354 18.03 16.52 -9.43
N VAL A 355 17.06 16.83 -8.59
CA VAL A 355 16.14 15.88 -7.98
C VAL A 355 14.72 16.28 -8.35
N ARG A 356 14.00 15.40 -9.04
CA ARG A 356 12.57 15.55 -9.28
C ARG A 356 11.81 14.71 -8.27
N VAL A 357 10.87 15.32 -7.58
CA VAL A 357 9.95 14.58 -6.71
C VAL A 357 8.69 14.25 -7.49
N VAL A 358 8.45 12.98 -7.76
CA VAL A 358 7.23 12.48 -8.42
C VAL A 358 6.43 11.70 -7.39
N CYS A 359 5.23 12.16 -7.08
CA CYS A 359 4.36 11.53 -6.06
C CYS A 359 5.07 11.27 -4.71
N GLY A 360 5.93 12.21 -4.30
CA GLY A 360 6.68 12.10 -3.04
C GLY A 360 7.97 11.27 -3.11
N VAL A 361 8.27 10.63 -4.24
CA VAL A 361 9.51 9.86 -4.44
C VAL A 361 10.55 10.73 -5.15
N PRO A 362 11.76 10.90 -4.58
CA PRO A 362 12.83 11.62 -5.25
C PRO A 362 13.38 10.78 -6.42
N VAL A 363 13.41 11.38 -7.60
CA VAL A 363 14.05 10.81 -8.80
C VAL A 363 15.28 11.64 -9.11
N TYR A 364 16.45 11.05 -9.03
CA TYR A 364 17.73 11.72 -9.24
C TYR A 364 18.09 11.71 -10.72
N TYR A 365 18.40 12.89 -11.27
CA TYR A 365 18.76 13.04 -12.68
C TYR A 365 20.20 13.46 -12.91
N LYS A 366 20.85 14.14 -11.96
CA LYS A 366 22.19 14.71 -12.13
C LYS A 366 22.83 14.96 -10.76
N GLY A 367 24.14 14.67 -10.64
CA GLY A 367 25.01 15.18 -9.56
C GLY A 367 24.85 14.49 -8.19
N VAL A 368 24.12 13.38 -8.11
CA VAL A 368 24.04 12.58 -6.88
C VAL A 368 24.54 11.18 -7.20
N GLU A 369 25.65 10.79 -6.62
CA GLU A 369 26.10 9.40 -6.65
C GLU A 369 25.04 8.50 -6.01
N LYS A 370 24.84 7.34 -6.62
CA LYS A 370 23.83 6.34 -6.24
C LYS A 370 24.08 5.75 -4.86
#